data_77c4a14cdb11b72e227a998e231ffa81
#
_entry.id   77c4a14cdb11b72e227a998e231ffa81
#
_cell.length_a   1.000
_cell.length_b   1.000
_cell.length_c   1.000
_cell.angle_alpha   90.00
_cell.angle_beta   90.00
_cell.angle_gamma   90.00
#
_symmetry.space_group_name_H-M   'P 1'
#
loop_
_entity.id
_entity.type
_entity.pdbx_description
1 polymer ?
#
loop_
_entity_poly.entity_id
_entity_poly.type
_entity_poly.pdbx_seq_one_letter_code
_entity_poly.pdbx_strand_id
1 'polypeptide(L)'
;MSGLAYPNIAPAGGFHGSEDLSDADTHEEASPGEIAAGVIIGRSSEYFDFFVFGIACVLVFPHVFFPHYTLLNGMLASFAVFSLAFIARPIGTAISMVIQQRWGRATKLTISLFLLGTATVGMALLPGYVDLGRYAIALLVLFRILQGLALGGSWDGLPSLLALSAPPEKRGWYSMIGQLGAPLGFVVAAALFAYLYGALRHEEFVEWGWRFPFCVAFAINVVALFARLRLVVGQSYTRMLEKLELEPVPTFELTRSGEGRNVLIGALAALASFALFHLVTVFPL
;
A
#
# COMPACT_ATOMS: atom_id res chain seq x y z
N MET A 1 -41.53 44.58 -32.82
CA MET A 1 -43.02 44.60 -32.69
C MET A 1 -43.44 43.15 -32.42
N SER A 2 -44.40 43.00 -31.54
CA SER A 2 -45.10 41.81 -31.04
C SER A 2 -44.38 41.02 -29.97
N GLY A 3 -44.76 41.39 -28.74
CA GLY A 3 -44.58 40.64 -27.53
C GLY A 3 -45.54 39.45 -27.45
N LEU A 4 -45.06 38.42 -26.81
CA LEU A 4 -45.89 37.34 -26.30
C LEU A 4 -45.87 37.39 -24.78
N ALA A 5 -47.03 37.73 -24.20
CA ALA A 5 -47.26 37.73 -22.77
C ALA A 5 -47.38 36.29 -22.25
N TYR A 6 -46.73 36.01 -21.15
CA TYR A 6 -46.93 34.77 -20.34
C TYR A 6 -48.12 34.97 -19.41
N PRO A 7 -48.99 34.00 -19.27
CA PRO A 7 -50.12 34.09 -18.33
C PRO A 7 -49.64 33.88 -16.89
N ASN A 8 -50.11 34.78 -16.04
CA ASN A 8 -49.94 34.80 -14.61
C ASN A 8 -50.78 33.67 -13.96
N ILE A 9 -50.11 32.67 -13.37
CA ILE A 9 -50.80 31.64 -12.57
C ILE A 9 -50.56 31.95 -11.10
N ALA A 10 -51.62 32.27 -10.39
CA ALA A 10 -51.64 32.53 -8.95
C ALA A 10 -51.28 31.29 -8.12
N PRO A 11 -50.68 31.44 -6.91
CA PRO A 11 -50.32 30.32 -6.06
C PRO A 11 -51.55 29.78 -5.33
N ALA A 12 -51.81 28.49 -5.50
CA ALA A 12 -52.79 27.74 -4.69
C ALA A 12 -52.09 26.99 -3.56
N GLY A 13 -52.51 27.27 -2.36
CA GLY A 13 -52.63 26.32 -1.25
C GLY A 13 -51.37 25.76 -0.63
N GLY A 14 -51.08 26.20 0.59
CA GLY A 14 -50.01 25.66 1.44
C GLY A 14 -50.14 24.16 1.73
N PHE A 15 -49.02 23.49 1.67
CA PHE A 15 -48.77 22.27 2.43
C PHE A 15 -47.64 22.58 3.42
N HIS A 16 -48.03 22.74 4.69
CA HIS A 16 -47.09 22.56 5.81
C HIS A 16 -46.69 21.10 5.87
N GLY A 17 -45.43 20.82 5.69
CA GLY A 17 -44.90 19.46 5.76
C GLY A 17 -43.53 19.33 5.09
N SER A 18 -42.57 20.22 5.41
CA SER A 18 -41.21 20.12 4.89
C SER A 18 -40.15 20.43 5.96
N GLU A 19 -40.37 19.95 7.18
CA GLU A 19 -39.38 20.12 8.27
C GLU A 19 -38.73 18.82 8.78
N ASP A 20 -38.98 17.65 8.20
CA ASP A 20 -38.45 16.40 8.75
C ASP A 20 -37.66 15.51 7.75
N LEU A 21 -37.17 16.02 6.63
CA LEU A 21 -36.35 15.23 5.68
C LEU A 21 -34.93 15.72 5.51
N SER A 22 -34.49 16.75 6.26
CA SER A 22 -33.10 17.25 6.15
C SER A 22 -32.11 16.63 7.16
N ASP A 23 -32.61 15.92 8.16
CA ASP A 23 -31.74 15.36 9.23
C ASP A 23 -31.38 13.86 9.05
N ALA A 24 -31.93 13.20 8.03
CA ALA A 24 -31.64 11.77 7.80
C ALA A 24 -30.47 11.49 6.85
N ASP A 25 -29.91 12.49 6.17
CA ASP A 25 -28.83 12.34 5.19
C ASP A 25 -27.48 12.93 5.64
N THR A 26 -27.28 13.17 6.93
CA THR A 26 -25.93 13.32 7.49
C THR A 26 -25.25 11.95 7.58
N HIS A 27 -25.12 11.27 6.44
CA HIS A 27 -24.12 10.23 6.31
C HIS A 27 -22.76 10.92 6.49
N GLU A 28 -22.12 10.66 7.63
CA GLU A 28 -20.81 11.16 8.04
C GLU A 28 -19.87 11.17 6.85
N GLU A 29 -19.61 12.35 6.30
CA GLU A 29 -18.48 12.55 5.40
C GLU A 29 -17.24 12.17 6.20
N ALA A 30 -16.48 11.17 5.70
CA ALA A 30 -15.25 10.72 6.37
C ALA A 30 -14.39 11.96 6.67
N SER A 31 -14.12 12.20 7.94
CA SER A 31 -13.35 13.36 8.35
C SER A 31 -11.95 13.31 7.76
N PRO A 32 -11.32 14.44 7.42
CA PRO A 32 -9.92 14.47 6.92
C PRO A 32 -8.95 13.73 7.86
N GLY A 33 -9.25 13.69 9.16
CA GLY A 33 -8.49 12.96 10.16
C GLY A 33 -8.60 11.44 10.01
N GLU A 34 -9.77 10.91 9.70
CA GLU A 34 -9.97 9.46 9.47
C GLU A 34 -9.27 9.01 8.20
N ILE A 35 -9.34 9.80 7.13
CA ILE A 35 -8.62 9.53 5.89
C ILE A 35 -7.12 9.56 6.15
N ALA A 36 -6.62 10.56 6.89
CA ALA A 36 -5.21 10.66 7.26
C ALA A 36 -4.74 9.45 8.07
N ALA A 37 -5.51 9.03 9.08
CA ALA A 37 -5.20 7.84 9.87
C ALA A 37 -5.15 6.57 9.00
N GLY A 38 -6.13 6.38 8.12
CA GLY A 38 -6.15 5.25 7.18
C GLY A 38 -4.95 5.24 6.23
N VAL A 39 -4.53 6.41 5.74
CA VAL A 39 -3.34 6.57 4.90
C VAL A 39 -2.07 6.22 5.67
N ILE A 40 -1.90 6.73 6.89
CA ILE A 40 -0.72 6.45 7.73
C ILE A 40 -0.64 4.95 8.05
N ILE A 41 -1.72 4.35 8.53
CA ILE A 41 -1.77 2.93 8.88
C ILE A 41 -1.45 2.06 7.66
N GLY A 42 -2.09 2.34 6.53
CA GLY A 42 -1.88 1.58 5.31
C GLY A 42 -0.46 1.69 4.78
N ARG A 43 0.13 2.87 4.79
CA ARG A 43 1.51 3.09 4.35
C ARG A 43 2.52 2.50 5.32
N SER A 44 2.30 2.66 6.62
CA SER A 44 3.17 2.05 7.65
C SER A 44 3.18 0.52 7.54
N SER A 45 2.05 -0.12 7.27
CA SER A 45 1.95 -1.56 7.03
C SER A 45 2.79 -2.00 5.83
N GLU A 46 2.67 -1.32 4.68
CA GLU A 46 3.43 -1.63 3.48
C GLU A 46 4.95 -1.47 3.70
N TYR A 47 5.36 -0.39 4.35
CA TYR A 47 6.78 -0.13 4.64
C TYR A 47 7.33 -1.05 5.73
N PHE A 48 6.53 -1.41 6.73
CA PHE A 48 6.92 -2.37 7.75
C PHE A 48 7.27 -3.72 7.12
N ASP A 49 6.39 -4.25 6.28
CA ASP A 49 6.59 -5.51 5.56
C ASP A 49 7.85 -5.46 4.65
N PHE A 50 8.05 -4.32 3.99
CA PHE A 50 9.25 -4.06 3.20
C PHE A 50 10.54 -4.12 4.03
N PHE A 51 10.58 -3.43 5.18
CA PHE A 51 11.77 -3.38 6.04
C PHE A 51 12.02 -4.70 6.79
N VAL A 52 10.96 -5.41 7.19
CA VAL A 52 11.09 -6.76 7.75
C VAL A 52 11.86 -7.66 6.80
N PHE A 53 11.51 -7.66 5.52
CA PHE A 53 12.25 -8.45 4.53
C PHE A 53 13.68 -7.93 4.32
N GLY A 54 13.87 -6.61 4.21
CA GLY A 54 15.18 -5.99 4.03
C GLY A 54 16.16 -6.32 5.16
N ILE A 55 15.72 -6.22 6.41
CA ILE A 55 16.53 -6.59 7.59
C ILE A 55 16.83 -8.10 7.59
N ALA A 56 15.85 -8.94 7.25
CA ALA A 56 16.05 -10.38 7.14
C ALA A 56 17.06 -10.75 6.04
N CYS A 57 17.17 -10.00 4.95
CA CYS A 57 18.20 -10.19 3.91
C CYS A 57 19.62 -10.09 4.44
N VAL A 58 19.84 -9.30 5.49
CA VAL A 58 21.15 -9.10 6.09
C VAL A 58 21.40 -10.09 7.24
N LEU A 59 20.44 -10.19 8.16
CA LEU A 59 20.64 -10.89 9.43
C LEU A 59 20.36 -12.40 9.35
N VAL A 60 19.48 -12.83 8.44
CA VAL A 60 18.88 -14.17 8.50
C VAL A 60 19.05 -14.97 7.21
N PHE A 61 18.65 -14.44 6.08
CA PHE A 61 18.56 -15.21 4.84
C PHE A 61 19.87 -15.79 4.33
N PRO A 62 21.04 -15.13 4.50
CA PRO A 62 22.33 -15.74 4.16
C PRO A 62 22.56 -17.06 4.89
N HIS A 63 22.14 -17.17 6.15
CA HIS A 63 22.33 -18.36 6.97
C HIS A 63 21.26 -19.43 6.72
N VAL A 64 20.01 -19.01 6.54
CA VAL A 64 18.85 -19.93 6.44
C VAL A 64 18.62 -20.43 5.02
N PHE A 65 18.75 -19.58 4.01
CA PHE A 65 18.43 -19.92 2.62
C PHE A 65 19.66 -20.09 1.71
N PHE A 66 20.79 -19.46 2.07
CA PHE A 66 22.01 -19.47 1.25
C PHE A 66 23.25 -19.98 2.01
N PRO A 67 23.16 -21.07 2.80
CA PRO A 67 24.25 -21.52 3.69
C PRO A 67 25.53 -21.94 2.93
N HIS A 68 25.44 -22.22 1.63
CA HIS A 68 26.57 -22.61 0.79
C HIS A 68 27.34 -21.42 0.20
N TYR A 69 26.84 -20.20 0.39
CA TYR A 69 27.49 -18.98 -0.09
C TYR A 69 28.34 -18.35 1.03
N THR A 70 29.32 -17.54 0.62
CA THR A 70 29.92 -16.60 1.58
C THR A 70 28.88 -15.62 2.09
N LEU A 71 29.07 -15.05 3.27
CA LEU A 71 28.12 -14.11 3.86
C LEU A 71 27.73 -13.00 2.87
N LEU A 72 28.71 -12.38 2.21
CA LEU A 72 28.47 -11.34 1.21
C LEU A 72 27.65 -11.85 0.03
N ASN A 73 27.98 -13.00 -0.53
CA ASN A 73 27.23 -13.57 -1.66
C ASN A 73 25.81 -13.99 -1.25
N GLY A 74 25.64 -14.48 -0.02
CA GLY A 74 24.33 -14.79 0.55
C GLY A 74 23.47 -13.53 0.73
N MET A 75 24.03 -12.43 1.20
CA MET A 75 23.37 -11.13 1.26
C MET A 75 22.98 -10.64 -0.14
N LEU A 76 23.89 -10.67 -1.10
CA LEU A 76 23.61 -10.25 -2.48
C LEU A 76 22.50 -11.10 -3.11
N ALA A 77 22.51 -12.41 -2.90
CA ALA A 77 21.45 -13.30 -3.35
C ALA A 77 20.11 -12.96 -2.69
N SER A 78 20.11 -12.66 -1.39
CA SER A 78 18.90 -12.23 -0.65
C SER A 78 18.36 -10.91 -1.19
N PHE A 79 19.20 -9.93 -1.48
CA PHE A 79 18.79 -8.67 -2.09
C PHE A 79 18.36 -8.83 -3.55
N ALA A 80 18.91 -9.79 -4.29
CA ALA A 80 18.40 -10.14 -5.61
C ALA A 80 16.95 -10.68 -5.52
N VAL A 81 16.67 -11.55 -4.56
CA VAL A 81 15.28 -12.00 -4.29
C VAL A 81 14.41 -10.82 -3.86
N PHE A 82 14.92 -9.94 -2.97
CA PHE A 82 14.21 -8.74 -2.55
C PHE A 82 13.77 -7.86 -3.74
N SER A 83 14.63 -7.69 -4.73
CA SER A 83 14.37 -6.85 -5.89
C SER A 83 13.25 -7.37 -6.80
N LEU A 84 12.95 -8.68 -6.77
CA LEU A 84 11.89 -9.28 -7.59
C LEU A 84 10.51 -8.68 -7.32
N ALA A 85 10.25 -8.25 -6.08
CA ALA A 85 8.99 -7.59 -5.75
C ALA A 85 8.80 -6.28 -6.53
N PHE A 86 9.88 -5.51 -6.77
CA PHE A 86 9.80 -4.28 -7.55
C PHE A 86 9.51 -4.55 -9.02
N ILE A 87 10.06 -5.63 -9.56
CA ILE A 87 9.81 -6.07 -10.95
C ILE A 87 8.37 -6.59 -11.09
N ALA A 88 7.87 -7.31 -10.09
CA ALA A 88 6.52 -7.86 -10.08
C ALA A 88 5.43 -6.78 -9.87
N ARG A 89 5.76 -5.66 -9.20
CA ARG A 89 4.79 -4.61 -8.83
C ARG A 89 4.07 -3.97 -10.03
N PRO A 90 4.72 -3.55 -11.13
CA PRO A 90 4.03 -3.05 -12.31
C PRO A 90 3.08 -4.07 -12.94
N ILE A 91 3.46 -5.35 -12.96
CA ILE A 91 2.62 -6.45 -13.46
C ILE A 91 1.38 -6.58 -12.56
N GLY A 92 1.59 -6.55 -11.24
CA GLY A 92 0.49 -6.56 -10.25
C GLY A 92 -0.46 -5.39 -10.44
N THR A 93 0.04 -4.19 -10.74
CA THR A 93 -0.78 -3.02 -11.04
C THR A 93 -1.65 -3.26 -12.28
N ALA A 94 -1.09 -3.78 -13.37
CA ALA A 94 -1.84 -4.08 -14.58
C ALA A 94 -2.94 -5.14 -14.34
N ILE A 95 -2.63 -6.21 -13.63
CA ILE A 95 -3.62 -7.25 -13.27
C ILE A 95 -4.73 -6.68 -12.39
N SER A 96 -4.35 -5.89 -11.38
CA SER A 96 -5.31 -5.32 -10.44
C SER A 96 -6.25 -4.30 -11.05
N MET A 97 -5.82 -3.60 -12.11
CA MET A 97 -6.70 -2.72 -12.90
C MET A 97 -7.80 -3.52 -13.61
N VAL A 98 -7.47 -4.67 -14.20
CA VAL A 98 -8.46 -5.56 -14.81
C VAL A 98 -9.45 -6.09 -13.75
N ILE A 99 -8.94 -6.46 -12.57
CA ILE A 99 -9.79 -6.89 -11.45
C ILE A 99 -10.72 -5.74 -11.03
N GLN A 100 -10.21 -4.52 -10.90
CA GLN A 100 -11.01 -3.35 -10.54
C GLN A 100 -12.12 -3.06 -11.55
N GLN A 101 -11.84 -3.16 -12.85
CA GLN A 101 -12.82 -2.93 -13.90
C GLN A 101 -13.93 -3.98 -13.92
N ARG A 102 -13.63 -5.25 -13.59
CA ARG A 102 -14.60 -6.35 -13.61
C ARG A 102 -15.37 -6.53 -12.32
N TRP A 103 -14.74 -6.35 -11.18
CA TRP A 103 -15.28 -6.70 -9.86
C TRP A 103 -15.26 -5.55 -8.84
N GLY A 104 -14.84 -4.37 -9.26
CA GLY A 104 -14.84 -3.18 -8.43
C GLY A 104 -13.62 -3.02 -7.53
N ARG A 105 -13.52 -1.83 -6.92
CA ARG A 105 -12.36 -1.41 -6.11
C ARG A 105 -12.21 -2.19 -4.81
N ALA A 106 -13.33 -2.46 -4.13
CA ALA A 106 -13.30 -3.22 -2.87
C ALA A 106 -12.75 -4.64 -3.09
N THR A 107 -13.20 -5.32 -4.14
CA THR A 107 -12.71 -6.66 -4.49
C THR A 107 -11.23 -6.66 -4.82
N LYS A 108 -10.78 -5.68 -5.63
CA LYS A 108 -9.35 -5.50 -5.94
C LYS A 108 -8.52 -5.35 -4.67
N LEU A 109 -8.93 -4.47 -3.77
CA LEU A 109 -8.21 -4.20 -2.53
C LEU A 109 -8.18 -5.43 -1.63
N THR A 110 -9.32 -6.12 -1.47
CA THR A 110 -9.41 -7.36 -0.68
C THR A 110 -8.48 -8.44 -1.22
N ILE A 111 -8.50 -8.71 -2.53
CA ILE A 111 -7.62 -9.71 -3.15
C ILE A 111 -6.16 -9.33 -2.95
N SER A 112 -5.80 -8.06 -3.19
CA SER A 112 -4.42 -7.60 -3.06
C SER A 112 -3.90 -7.73 -1.64
N LEU A 113 -4.65 -7.29 -0.65
CA LEU A 113 -4.22 -7.35 0.75
C LEU A 113 -4.27 -8.78 1.32
N PHE A 114 -5.22 -9.61 0.87
CA PHE A 114 -5.23 -11.04 1.21
C PHE A 114 -4.01 -11.75 0.65
N LEU A 115 -3.65 -11.48 -0.62
CA LEU A 115 -2.46 -12.05 -1.25
C LEU A 115 -1.18 -11.59 -0.55
N LEU A 116 -1.10 -10.30 -0.18
CA LEU A 116 0.02 -9.75 0.58
C LEU A 116 0.19 -10.48 1.92
N GLY A 117 -0.87 -10.58 2.71
CA GLY A 117 -0.83 -11.24 4.00
C GLY A 117 -0.48 -12.73 3.88
N THR A 118 -1.08 -13.44 2.92
CA THR A 118 -0.79 -14.86 2.68
C THR A 118 0.67 -15.08 2.27
N ALA A 119 1.22 -14.25 1.39
CA ALA A 119 2.62 -14.33 0.99
C ALA A 119 3.56 -14.05 2.17
N THR A 120 3.24 -13.07 3.01
CA THR A 120 4.04 -12.71 4.19
C THR A 120 4.05 -13.82 5.23
N VAL A 121 2.88 -14.40 5.54
CA VAL A 121 2.81 -15.53 6.48
C VAL A 121 3.45 -16.79 5.90
N GLY A 122 3.33 -17.00 4.59
CA GLY A 122 4.00 -18.09 3.90
C GLY A 122 5.53 -18.03 4.07
N MET A 123 6.11 -16.83 4.02
CA MET A 123 7.55 -16.64 4.30
C MET A 123 7.89 -16.91 5.78
N ALA A 124 7.03 -16.49 6.72
CA ALA A 124 7.24 -16.77 8.14
C ALA A 124 7.29 -18.28 8.46
N LEU A 125 6.50 -19.06 7.75
CA LEU A 125 6.39 -20.51 7.94
C LEU A 125 7.35 -21.32 7.06
N LEU A 126 8.14 -20.67 6.21
CA LEU A 126 8.98 -21.33 5.24
C LEU A 126 10.15 -22.07 5.92
N PRO A 127 10.32 -23.38 5.68
CA PRO A 127 11.50 -24.11 6.13
C PRO A 127 12.77 -23.64 5.44
N GLY A 128 13.92 -23.78 6.11
CA GLY A 128 15.22 -23.38 5.59
C GLY A 128 15.74 -24.29 4.48
N TYR A 129 16.91 -23.92 3.96
CA TYR A 129 17.61 -24.71 2.94
C TYR A 129 17.99 -26.10 3.44
N VAL A 130 18.28 -26.25 4.73
CA VAL A 130 18.65 -27.56 5.33
C VAL A 130 17.52 -28.55 5.19
N ASP A 131 16.26 -28.11 5.29
CA ASP A 131 15.06 -28.97 5.26
C ASP A 131 14.57 -29.22 3.83
N LEU A 132 14.47 -28.17 3.00
CA LEU A 132 13.85 -28.24 1.66
C LEU A 132 14.84 -28.08 0.50
N GLY A 133 16.13 -27.82 0.78
CA GLY A 133 17.11 -27.58 -0.26
C GLY A 133 16.73 -26.43 -1.19
N ARG A 134 16.91 -26.63 -2.50
CA ARG A 134 16.60 -25.60 -3.51
C ARG A 134 15.11 -25.18 -3.54
N TYR A 135 14.22 -26.00 -3.07
CA TYR A 135 12.79 -25.67 -3.00
C TYR A 135 12.49 -24.55 -2.01
N ALA A 136 13.28 -24.44 -0.91
CA ALA A 136 13.16 -23.33 0.03
C ALA A 136 13.41 -21.97 -0.68
N ILE A 137 14.44 -21.89 -1.51
CA ILE A 137 14.76 -20.69 -2.29
C ILE A 137 13.65 -20.41 -3.32
N ALA A 138 13.19 -21.44 -4.02
CA ALA A 138 12.12 -21.29 -5.02
C ALA A 138 10.82 -20.75 -4.40
N LEU A 139 10.44 -21.25 -3.22
CA LEU A 139 9.28 -20.79 -2.49
C LEU A 139 9.46 -19.35 -1.95
N LEU A 140 10.66 -19.01 -1.45
CA LEU A 140 10.98 -17.64 -1.03
C LEU A 140 10.83 -16.66 -2.20
N VAL A 141 11.36 -17.02 -3.38
CA VAL A 141 11.21 -16.27 -4.63
C VAL A 141 9.73 -16.13 -5.02
N LEU A 142 8.98 -17.23 -4.97
CA LEU A 142 7.54 -17.23 -5.29
C LEU A 142 6.77 -16.28 -4.38
N PHE A 143 6.93 -16.41 -3.06
CA PHE A 143 6.25 -15.53 -2.11
C PHE A 143 6.65 -14.08 -2.31
N ARG A 144 7.92 -13.81 -2.64
CA ARG A 144 8.37 -12.44 -2.90
C ARG A 144 7.75 -11.85 -4.17
N ILE A 145 7.59 -12.63 -5.23
CA ILE A 145 6.87 -12.23 -6.44
C ILE A 145 5.39 -11.97 -6.12
N LEU A 146 4.74 -12.87 -5.36
CA LEU A 146 3.35 -12.70 -4.94
C LEU A 146 3.14 -11.43 -4.10
N GLN A 147 4.06 -11.11 -3.19
CA GLN A 147 4.06 -9.83 -2.47
C GLN A 147 4.15 -8.63 -3.44
N GLY A 148 5.05 -8.70 -4.42
CA GLY A 148 5.19 -7.64 -5.42
C GLY A 148 3.91 -7.42 -6.21
N LEU A 149 3.26 -8.50 -6.68
CA LEU A 149 1.98 -8.44 -7.36
C LEU A 149 0.89 -7.82 -6.47
N ALA A 150 0.82 -8.25 -5.21
CA ALA A 150 -0.11 -7.73 -4.23
C ALA A 150 0.06 -6.22 -3.98
N LEU A 151 1.30 -5.77 -3.79
CA LEU A 151 1.63 -4.36 -3.59
C LEU A 151 1.27 -3.49 -4.82
N GLY A 152 1.35 -4.07 -6.04
CA GLY A 152 0.87 -3.40 -7.25
C GLY A 152 -0.62 -3.10 -7.22
N GLY A 153 -1.41 -3.97 -6.57
CA GLY A 153 -2.86 -3.82 -6.44
C GLY A 153 -3.34 -3.03 -5.20
N SER A 154 -2.47 -2.79 -4.23
CA SER A 154 -2.83 -2.15 -2.97
C SER A 154 -3.08 -0.63 -3.08
N TRP A 155 -2.79 -0.03 -4.24
CA TRP A 155 -3.04 1.39 -4.46
C TRP A 155 -4.54 1.70 -4.47
N ASP A 156 -4.96 2.54 -3.55
CA ASP A 156 -6.35 2.87 -3.30
C ASP A 156 -6.71 4.34 -3.60
N GLY A 157 -5.72 5.18 -3.89
CA GLY A 157 -5.92 6.61 -4.15
C GLY A 157 -6.13 7.47 -2.90
N LEU A 158 -6.18 6.89 -1.71
CA LEU A 158 -6.37 7.61 -0.45
C LEU A 158 -5.35 8.75 -0.22
N PRO A 159 -4.03 8.57 -0.50
CA PRO A 159 -3.08 9.67 -0.34
C PRO A 159 -3.36 10.86 -1.27
N SER A 160 -3.77 10.58 -2.51
CA SER A 160 -4.13 11.63 -3.48
C SER A 160 -5.43 12.33 -3.07
N LEU A 161 -6.41 11.56 -2.62
CA LEU A 161 -7.67 12.08 -2.10
C LEU A 161 -7.43 13.02 -0.91
N LEU A 162 -6.61 12.59 0.06
CA LEU A 162 -6.27 13.38 1.23
C LEU A 162 -5.61 14.72 0.85
N ALA A 163 -4.67 14.70 -0.11
CA ALA A 163 -4.00 15.90 -0.59
C ALA A 163 -4.95 16.88 -1.27
N LEU A 164 -5.87 16.37 -2.11
CA LEU A 164 -6.80 17.19 -2.88
C LEU A 164 -7.99 17.68 -2.05
N SER A 165 -8.41 16.95 -1.02
CA SER A 165 -9.46 17.36 -0.08
C SER A 165 -8.99 18.42 0.90
N ALA A 166 -7.67 18.65 1.01
CA ALA A 166 -7.11 19.63 1.92
C ALA A 166 -7.24 21.05 1.38
N PRO A 167 -7.35 22.07 2.26
CA PRO A 167 -7.27 23.47 1.87
C PRO A 167 -5.99 23.75 1.07
N PRO A 168 -6.01 24.64 0.07
CA PRO A 168 -4.87 24.92 -0.82
C PRO A 168 -3.57 25.21 -0.07
N GLU A 169 -3.66 25.94 1.06
CA GLU A 169 -2.50 26.33 1.88
C GLU A 169 -1.88 25.15 2.64
N LYS A 170 -2.65 24.06 2.84
CA LYS A 170 -2.24 22.89 3.62
C LYS A 170 -2.01 21.64 2.78
N ARG A 171 -2.20 21.70 1.47
CA ARG A 171 -2.05 20.54 0.56
C ARG A 171 -0.69 19.87 0.69
N GLY A 172 0.39 20.63 0.80
CA GLY A 172 1.73 20.08 1.00
C GLY A 172 1.86 19.29 2.28
N TRP A 173 1.29 19.77 3.38
CA TRP A 173 1.27 19.05 4.66
C TRP A 173 0.52 17.72 4.56
N TYR A 174 -0.68 17.73 4.00
CA TYR A 174 -1.48 16.52 3.86
C TYR A 174 -0.86 15.51 2.89
N SER A 175 -0.18 15.97 1.83
CA SER A 175 0.59 15.10 0.93
C SER A 175 1.76 14.42 1.64
N MET A 176 2.41 15.11 2.58
CA MET A 176 3.52 14.58 3.39
C MET A 176 3.07 13.48 4.34
N ILE A 177 1.82 13.52 4.84
CA ILE A 177 1.28 12.53 5.80
C ILE A 177 1.44 11.10 5.26
N GLY A 178 1.21 10.88 3.97
CA GLY A 178 1.41 9.57 3.34
C GLY A 178 2.86 9.07 3.40
N GLN A 179 3.84 9.97 3.49
CA GLN A 179 5.26 9.61 3.57
C GLN A 179 5.71 9.26 4.99
N LEU A 180 4.96 9.64 6.02
CA LEU A 180 5.26 9.26 7.42
C LEU A 180 5.20 7.76 7.65
N GLY A 181 4.50 7.01 6.82
CA GLY A 181 4.47 5.56 6.88
C GLY A 181 5.84 4.90 6.75
N ALA A 182 6.75 5.48 5.95
CA ALA A 182 8.08 4.92 5.75
C ALA A 182 8.95 4.95 7.02
N PRO A 183 9.19 6.09 7.67
CA PRO A 183 9.98 6.13 8.91
C PRO A 183 9.30 5.35 10.04
N LEU A 184 7.97 5.38 10.14
CA LEU A 184 7.26 4.59 11.16
C LEU A 184 7.44 3.09 10.93
N GLY A 185 7.26 2.61 9.70
CA GLY A 185 7.47 1.20 9.34
C GLY A 185 8.91 0.76 9.63
N PHE A 186 9.90 1.59 9.28
CA PHE A 186 11.31 1.31 9.56
C PHE A 186 11.60 1.21 11.07
N VAL A 187 11.20 2.22 11.85
CA VAL A 187 11.47 2.25 13.29
C VAL A 187 10.86 1.04 13.99
N VAL A 188 9.61 0.69 13.65
CA VAL A 188 8.94 -0.47 14.27
C VAL A 188 9.62 -1.78 13.86
N ALA A 189 9.98 -1.95 12.57
CA ALA A 189 10.68 -3.14 12.11
C ALA A 189 12.06 -3.28 12.76
N ALA A 190 12.86 -2.20 12.74
CA ALA A 190 14.19 -2.20 13.33
C ALA A 190 14.16 -2.44 14.85
N ALA A 191 13.25 -1.79 15.58
CA ALA A 191 13.09 -2.00 17.01
C ALA A 191 12.69 -3.44 17.34
N LEU A 192 11.79 -4.05 16.57
CA LEU A 192 11.38 -5.43 16.77
C LEU A 192 12.53 -6.41 16.52
N PHE A 193 13.28 -6.24 15.43
CA PHE A 193 14.45 -7.07 15.17
C PHE A 193 15.55 -6.86 16.23
N ALA A 194 15.84 -5.62 16.61
CA ALA A 194 16.81 -5.30 17.64
C ALA A 194 16.44 -5.95 19.00
N TYR A 195 15.15 -5.87 19.38
CA TYR A 195 14.67 -6.52 20.59
C TYR A 195 14.84 -8.04 20.54
N LEU A 196 14.41 -8.69 19.47
CA LEU A 196 14.52 -10.14 19.33
C LEU A 196 15.97 -10.61 19.25
N TYR A 197 16.82 -9.89 18.52
CA TYR A 197 18.25 -10.18 18.42
C TYR A 197 18.99 -10.04 19.77
N GLY A 198 18.57 -9.08 20.60
CA GLY A 198 19.15 -8.88 21.94
C GLY A 198 18.56 -9.78 23.01
N ALA A 199 17.31 -10.22 22.87
CA ALA A 199 16.60 -11.04 23.86
C ALA A 199 16.81 -12.55 23.68
N LEU A 200 17.04 -12.99 22.46
CA LEU A 200 17.23 -14.40 22.10
C LEU A 200 18.71 -14.73 21.92
N ARG A 201 19.08 -15.99 22.17
CA ARG A 201 20.42 -16.47 21.75
C ARG A 201 20.50 -16.47 20.22
N HIS A 202 21.68 -16.28 19.68
CA HIS A 202 21.88 -16.23 18.23
C HIS A 202 21.30 -17.45 17.49
N GLU A 203 21.47 -18.62 18.04
CA GLU A 203 20.93 -19.88 17.50
C GLU A 203 19.38 -19.86 17.48
N GLU A 204 18.76 -19.46 18.57
CA GLU A 204 17.29 -19.35 18.68
C GLU A 204 16.72 -18.28 17.73
N PHE A 205 17.44 -17.16 17.58
CA PHE A 205 17.05 -16.11 16.65
C PHE A 205 17.07 -16.61 15.19
N VAL A 206 18.14 -17.31 14.79
CA VAL A 206 18.27 -17.83 13.42
C VAL A 206 17.35 -19.02 13.16
N GLU A 207 17.07 -19.86 14.17
CA GLU A 207 16.19 -21.01 14.02
C GLU A 207 14.72 -20.61 13.88
N TRP A 208 14.21 -19.74 14.77
CA TRP A 208 12.79 -19.39 14.80
C TRP A 208 12.48 -17.89 15.05
N GLY A 209 13.32 -17.17 15.79
CA GLY A 209 13.05 -15.81 16.26
C GLY A 209 12.75 -14.82 15.14
N TRP A 210 13.43 -14.93 14.02
CA TRP A 210 13.26 -14.08 12.84
C TRP A 210 11.87 -14.18 12.17
N ARG A 211 11.12 -15.24 12.47
CA ARG A 211 9.77 -15.45 11.91
C ARG A 211 8.73 -14.51 12.54
N PHE A 212 8.94 -14.10 13.78
CA PHE A 212 8.00 -13.22 14.50
C PHE A 212 7.74 -11.89 13.78
N PRO A 213 8.72 -11.13 13.29
CA PRO A 213 8.48 -9.94 12.52
C PRO A 213 7.57 -10.14 11.31
N PHE A 214 7.67 -11.27 10.62
CA PHE A 214 6.77 -11.61 9.52
C PHE A 214 5.35 -11.94 10.00
N CYS A 215 5.19 -12.60 11.14
CA CYS A 215 3.89 -12.82 11.76
C CYS A 215 3.25 -11.49 12.20
N VAL A 216 4.04 -10.58 12.75
CA VAL A 216 3.58 -9.23 13.10
C VAL A 216 3.20 -8.45 11.84
N ALA A 217 3.97 -8.56 10.75
CA ALA A 217 3.64 -7.95 9.46
C ALA A 217 2.29 -8.46 8.93
N PHE A 218 2.04 -9.76 9.03
CA PHE A 218 0.74 -10.33 8.67
C PHE A 218 -0.40 -9.74 9.52
N ALA A 219 -0.23 -9.67 10.84
CA ALA A 219 -1.24 -9.11 11.74
C ALA A 219 -1.53 -7.62 11.41
N ILE A 220 -0.49 -6.83 11.17
CA ILE A 220 -0.62 -5.41 10.77
C ILE A 220 -1.32 -5.31 9.40
N ASN A 221 -1.01 -6.19 8.45
CA ASN A 221 -1.67 -6.22 7.13
C ASN A 221 -3.16 -6.53 7.24
N VAL A 222 -3.56 -7.43 8.16
CA VAL A 222 -4.98 -7.71 8.44
C VAL A 222 -5.69 -6.49 9.00
N VAL A 223 -5.09 -5.81 9.98
CA VAL A 223 -5.66 -4.56 10.55
C VAL A 223 -5.76 -3.48 9.47
N ALA A 224 -4.72 -3.31 8.65
CA ALA A 224 -4.70 -2.35 7.54
C ALA A 224 -5.78 -2.67 6.50
N LEU A 225 -6.04 -3.94 6.21
CA LEU A 225 -7.13 -4.37 5.33
C LEU A 225 -8.48 -3.85 5.83
N PHE A 226 -8.82 -4.12 7.08
CA PHE A 226 -10.10 -3.69 7.64
C PHE A 226 -10.24 -2.16 7.69
N ALA A 227 -9.17 -1.45 8.09
CA ALA A 227 -9.16 0.01 8.13
C ALA A 227 -9.38 0.61 6.72
N ARG A 228 -8.72 0.08 5.70
CA ARG A 228 -8.86 0.55 4.31
C ARG A 228 -10.21 0.18 3.69
N LEU A 229 -10.69 -1.05 3.92
CA LEU A 229 -11.99 -1.48 3.39
C LEU A 229 -13.12 -0.61 3.93
N ARG A 230 -13.10 -0.29 5.22
CA ARG A 230 -14.10 0.61 5.84
C ARG A 230 -14.16 1.97 5.12
N LEU A 231 -13.01 2.52 4.74
CA LEU A 231 -12.94 3.79 4.02
C LEU A 231 -13.37 3.66 2.56
N VAL A 232 -12.84 2.66 1.84
CA VAL A 232 -13.03 2.50 0.39
C VAL A 232 -14.46 2.07 0.01
N VAL A 233 -15.15 1.33 0.88
CA VAL A 233 -16.55 0.92 0.68
C VAL A 233 -17.53 2.07 0.94
N GLY A 234 -17.11 3.12 1.67
CA GLY A 234 -17.94 4.28 1.96
C GLY A 234 -18.38 5.02 0.70
N GLN A 235 -19.69 5.36 0.61
CA GLN A 235 -20.23 6.13 -0.53
C GLN A 235 -19.56 7.50 -0.67
N SER A 236 -19.21 8.13 0.44
CA SER A 236 -18.50 9.41 0.48
C SER A 236 -17.18 9.34 -0.27
N TYR A 237 -16.40 8.26 -0.06
CA TYR A 237 -15.13 8.03 -0.75
C TYR A 237 -15.32 7.90 -2.28
N THR A 238 -16.29 7.13 -2.71
CA THR A 238 -16.60 6.93 -4.14
C THR A 238 -17.02 8.24 -4.80
N ARG A 239 -17.93 9.01 -4.18
CA ARG A 239 -18.34 10.33 -4.65
C ARG A 239 -17.20 11.34 -4.73
N MET A 240 -16.29 11.33 -3.74
CA MET A 240 -15.12 12.21 -3.75
C MET A 240 -14.13 11.86 -4.86
N LEU A 241 -13.89 10.57 -5.12
CA LEU A 241 -13.05 10.14 -6.22
C LEU A 241 -13.61 10.52 -7.59
N GLU A 242 -14.91 10.33 -7.79
CA GLU A 242 -15.60 10.73 -9.01
C GLU A 242 -15.58 12.25 -9.20
N LYS A 243 -15.87 13.02 -8.14
CA LYS A 243 -15.88 14.49 -8.16
C LYS A 243 -14.48 15.09 -8.44
N LEU A 244 -13.41 14.43 -8.01
CA LEU A 244 -12.05 14.87 -8.20
C LEU A 244 -11.35 14.21 -9.41
N GLU A 245 -12.08 13.45 -10.22
CA GLU A 245 -11.57 12.74 -11.40
C GLU A 245 -10.32 11.90 -11.10
N LEU A 246 -10.23 11.32 -9.90
CA LEU A 246 -9.09 10.51 -9.44
C LEU A 246 -9.14 9.05 -9.91
N GLU A 247 -9.77 8.79 -11.04
CA GLU A 247 -9.73 7.46 -11.63
C GLU A 247 -8.35 7.18 -12.26
N PRO A 248 -7.75 6.02 -11.96
CA PRO A 248 -6.48 5.67 -12.57
C PRO A 248 -6.66 5.48 -14.08
N VAL A 249 -5.98 6.29 -14.86
CA VAL A 249 -5.94 6.17 -16.32
C VAL A 249 -5.08 4.95 -16.69
N PRO A 250 -5.53 4.07 -17.61
CA PRO A 250 -4.73 2.95 -18.08
C PRO A 250 -3.39 3.42 -18.64
N THR A 251 -2.30 2.77 -18.26
CA THR A 251 -0.93 3.14 -18.66
C THR A 251 -0.76 3.22 -20.18
N PHE A 252 -1.57 2.41 -20.91
CA PHE A 252 -1.58 2.40 -22.36
C PHE A 252 -2.15 3.71 -22.97
N GLU A 253 -3.14 4.30 -22.36
CA GLU A 253 -3.71 5.59 -22.79
C GLU A 253 -2.75 6.75 -22.52
N LEU A 254 -2.04 6.71 -21.40
CA LEU A 254 -0.98 7.68 -21.07
C LEU A 254 0.15 7.71 -22.09
N THR A 255 0.57 6.55 -22.60
CA THR A 255 1.59 6.48 -23.66
C THR A 255 1.08 6.98 -25.00
N ARG A 256 -0.22 6.80 -25.28
CA ARG A 256 -0.85 7.24 -26.53
C ARG A 256 -1.18 8.74 -26.55
N SER A 257 -1.41 9.36 -25.39
CA SER A 257 -1.71 10.79 -25.27
C SER A 257 -0.50 11.72 -25.43
N GLY A 258 0.70 11.20 -25.60
CA GLY A 258 1.94 12.01 -25.72
C GLY A 258 2.52 12.44 -24.36
N GLU A 259 1.89 12.13 -23.24
CA GLU A 259 2.32 12.50 -21.89
C GLU A 259 3.51 11.64 -21.37
N GLY A 260 3.99 10.69 -22.16
CA GLY A 260 5.07 9.77 -21.77
C GLY A 260 6.34 10.49 -21.28
N ARG A 261 6.67 11.65 -21.85
CA ARG A 261 7.81 12.47 -21.40
C ARG A 261 7.60 13.02 -19.98
N ASN A 262 6.42 13.51 -19.66
CA ASN A 262 6.10 14.07 -18.34
C ASN A 262 6.08 12.95 -17.27
N VAL A 263 5.56 11.78 -17.63
CA VAL A 263 5.62 10.58 -16.78
C VAL A 263 7.07 10.16 -16.52
N LEU A 264 7.93 10.15 -17.54
CA LEU A 264 9.35 9.80 -17.40
C LEU A 264 10.09 10.80 -16.50
N ILE A 265 9.88 12.09 -16.68
CA ILE A 265 10.49 13.13 -15.83
C ILE A 265 10.02 12.98 -14.38
N GLY A 266 8.74 12.74 -14.15
CA GLY A 266 8.20 12.50 -12.82
C GLY A 266 8.76 11.23 -12.18
N ALA A 267 8.92 10.15 -12.95
CA ALA A 267 9.53 8.91 -12.49
C ALA A 267 11.01 9.10 -12.12
N LEU A 268 11.79 9.83 -12.91
CA LEU A 268 13.19 10.12 -12.61
C LEU A 268 13.35 11.01 -11.37
N ALA A 269 12.48 12.00 -11.18
CA ALA A 269 12.47 12.84 -9.98
C ALA A 269 12.15 12.02 -8.72
N ALA A 270 11.16 11.12 -8.80
CA ALA A 270 10.84 10.20 -7.72
C ALA A 270 11.99 9.20 -7.43
N LEU A 271 12.66 8.71 -8.48
CA LEU A 271 13.77 7.76 -8.37
C LEU A 271 14.91 8.33 -7.51
N ALA A 272 15.27 9.60 -7.69
CA ALA A 272 16.33 10.25 -6.91
C ALA A 272 16.01 10.26 -5.41
N SER A 273 14.76 10.60 -5.05
CA SER A 273 14.30 10.61 -3.66
C SER A 273 14.29 9.20 -3.05
N PHE A 274 13.77 8.22 -3.79
CA PHE A 274 13.75 6.82 -3.34
C PHE A 274 15.15 6.22 -3.23
N ALA A 275 16.05 6.52 -4.16
CA ALA A 275 17.42 6.05 -4.11
C ALA A 275 18.15 6.59 -2.86
N LEU A 276 17.99 7.89 -2.56
CA LEU A 276 18.56 8.49 -1.35
C LEU A 276 18.00 7.85 -0.08
N PHE A 277 16.68 7.66 -0.01
CA PHE A 277 16.02 7.01 1.12
C PHE A 277 16.58 5.61 1.37
N HIS A 278 16.69 4.78 0.34
CA HIS A 278 17.21 3.42 0.46
C HIS A 278 18.70 3.38 0.80
N LEU A 279 19.46 4.31 0.26
CA LEU A 279 20.89 4.43 0.57
C LEU A 279 21.13 4.76 2.04
N VAL A 280 20.27 5.58 2.63
CA VAL A 280 20.41 5.98 4.05
C VAL A 280 19.84 4.93 5.01
N THR A 281 18.78 4.23 4.63
CA THR A 281 18.05 3.32 5.54
C THR A 281 18.45 1.86 5.39
N VAL A 282 18.73 1.38 4.19
CA VAL A 282 18.98 -0.05 3.91
C VAL A 282 20.46 -0.34 3.79
N PHE A 283 21.23 0.55 3.19
CA PHE A 283 22.67 0.34 2.98
C PHE A 283 23.51 0.24 4.27
N PRO A 284 23.20 0.98 5.37
CA PRO A 284 23.94 0.83 6.63
C PRO A 284 23.63 -0.45 7.41
N LEU A 285 22.59 -1.20 7.05
CA LEU A 285 22.24 -2.48 7.67
C LEU A 285 23.20 -3.60 7.24
#